data_2d5e02e4ee0ba7e03450ac9add03370e
#
_entry.id   2d5e02e4ee0ba7e03450ac9add03370e
#
_cell.length_a   1.000
_cell.length_b   1.000
_cell.length_c   1.000
_cell.angle_alpha   90.00
_cell.angle_beta   90.00
_cell.angle_gamma   90.00
#
_symmetry.space_group_name_H-M   'P 1'
#
loop_
_entity.id
_entity.type
_entity.pdbx_description
1 polymer ?
#
loop_
_entity_poly.entity_id
_entity_poly.type
_entity_poly.pdbx_seq_one_letter_code
_entity_poly.pdbx_strand_id
1 'polypeptide(L)'
;RQRQMCIRDRFTQKSLQAVQDLEKTAYDFGNQEIEQEHLLYNLLHQDDSLILKMIEKMEINKDHFLNRVETALNDRVKVSGGQPYIGQYLNKALINAEDEAKAMGDEYVSVEHLFLAMLKNPSPSMKKLFQEYGITRERFLQALSTVRGNQRVTTDNPEATYDTLEKYGQDIVEKARNQKMDPVIGRDTEIRNVVRILSRKTKNNPVLI
;
A
#
# COMPACT_ATOMS: atom_id res chain seq x y z
N ARG A 1 -13.19 -0.58 -27.28
CA ARG A 1 -13.53 -1.85 -26.55
C ARG A 1 -12.34 -2.81 -26.43
N GLN A 2 -11.50 -2.98 -27.46
CA GLN A 2 -10.33 -3.88 -27.38
C GLN A 2 -9.22 -3.41 -26.42
N ARG A 3 -8.96 -2.09 -26.27
CA ARG A 3 -7.98 -1.58 -25.30
C ARG A 3 -8.39 -1.76 -23.82
N GLN A 4 -9.68 -1.71 -23.52
CA GLN A 4 -10.18 -1.96 -22.15
C GLN A 4 -10.06 -3.43 -21.74
N MET A 5 -10.08 -4.39 -22.67
CA MET A 5 -9.94 -5.81 -22.36
C MET A 5 -8.50 -6.19 -22.03
N CYS A 6 -7.49 -5.56 -22.68
CA CYS A 6 -6.06 -5.80 -22.39
C CYS A 6 -5.59 -5.20 -21.05
N ILE A 7 -6.26 -4.15 -20.56
CA ILE A 7 -5.92 -3.51 -19.27
C ILE A 7 -6.30 -4.42 -18.10
N ARG A 8 -7.46 -5.09 -18.17
CA ARG A 8 -7.94 -5.95 -17.08
C ARG A 8 -7.02 -7.14 -16.77
N ASP A 9 -6.33 -7.67 -17.76
CA ASP A 9 -5.49 -8.88 -17.61
C ASP A 9 -4.16 -8.60 -16.93
N ARG A 10 -3.81 -7.32 -16.71
CA ARG A 10 -2.54 -6.91 -16.09
C ARG A 10 -2.66 -6.25 -14.73
N PHE A 11 -3.86 -6.14 -14.19
CA PHE A 11 -4.09 -5.57 -12.87
C PHE A 11 -4.16 -6.69 -11.82
N THR A 12 -3.60 -6.44 -10.64
CA THR A 12 -3.83 -7.31 -9.49
C THR A 12 -5.30 -7.24 -9.07
N GLN A 13 -5.77 -8.24 -8.33
CA GLN A 13 -7.17 -8.30 -7.90
C GLN A 13 -7.57 -7.04 -7.12
N LYS A 14 -6.73 -6.58 -6.20
CA LYS A 14 -6.99 -5.35 -5.41
C LYS A 14 -6.98 -4.09 -6.27
N SER A 15 -6.02 -3.94 -7.17
CA SER A 15 -5.99 -2.77 -8.06
C SER A 15 -7.17 -2.75 -9.02
N LEU A 16 -7.59 -3.91 -9.54
CA LEU A 16 -8.77 -4.04 -10.38
C LEU A 16 -10.05 -3.67 -9.61
N GLN A 17 -10.20 -4.17 -8.38
CA GLN A 17 -11.33 -3.83 -7.52
C GLN A 17 -11.41 -2.33 -7.24
N ALA A 18 -10.28 -1.69 -6.88
CA ALA A 18 -10.26 -0.23 -6.63
C ALA A 18 -10.74 0.58 -7.84
N VAL A 19 -10.39 0.12 -9.06
CA VAL A 19 -10.83 0.77 -10.32
C VAL A 19 -12.30 0.48 -10.63
N GLN A 20 -12.78 -0.74 -10.36
CA GLN A 20 -14.18 -1.11 -10.58
C GLN A 20 -15.14 -0.35 -9.64
N ASP A 21 -14.73 -0.09 -8.41
CA ASP A 21 -15.54 0.62 -7.41
C ASP A 21 -15.60 2.14 -7.62
N LEU A 22 -14.87 2.70 -8.62
CA LEU A 22 -14.81 4.14 -8.86
C LEU A 22 -16.18 4.77 -9.16
N GLU A 23 -17.00 4.12 -9.99
CA GLU A 23 -18.34 4.63 -10.35
C GLU A 23 -19.25 4.65 -9.13
N LYS A 24 -19.20 3.61 -8.30
CA LYS A 24 -19.96 3.52 -7.05
C LYS A 24 -19.54 4.63 -6.10
N THR A 25 -18.25 4.81 -5.88
CA THR A 25 -17.71 5.84 -4.99
C THR A 25 -18.12 7.24 -5.47
N ALA A 26 -18.02 7.51 -6.77
CA ALA A 26 -18.45 8.79 -7.33
C ALA A 26 -19.96 9.03 -7.12
N TYR A 27 -20.77 8.00 -7.26
CA TYR A 27 -22.20 8.06 -6.99
C TYR A 27 -22.50 8.35 -5.51
N ASP A 28 -21.83 7.65 -4.59
CA ASP A 28 -22.02 7.80 -3.15
C ASP A 28 -21.67 9.23 -2.67
N PHE A 29 -20.66 9.86 -3.27
CA PHE A 29 -20.27 11.25 -2.99
C PHE A 29 -21.04 12.28 -3.83
N GLY A 30 -21.85 11.85 -4.80
CA GLY A 30 -22.61 12.74 -5.70
C GLY A 30 -21.74 13.47 -6.71
N ASN A 31 -20.61 12.90 -7.09
CA ASN A 31 -19.68 13.48 -8.05
C ASN A 31 -19.89 12.89 -9.45
N GLN A 32 -19.93 13.73 -10.49
CA GLN A 32 -20.02 13.27 -11.87
C GLN A 32 -18.64 13.00 -12.47
N GLU A 33 -17.65 13.81 -12.15
CA GLU A 33 -16.28 13.63 -12.59
C GLU A 33 -15.51 12.73 -11.61
N ILE A 34 -15.07 11.57 -12.09
CA ILE A 34 -14.27 10.61 -11.32
C ILE A 34 -12.80 11.00 -11.45
N GLU A 35 -12.17 11.36 -10.34
CA GLU A 35 -10.77 11.78 -10.30
C GLU A 35 -9.94 10.98 -9.29
N GLN A 36 -8.66 11.33 -9.15
CA GLN A 36 -7.69 10.61 -8.34
C GLN A 36 -8.09 10.44 -6.88
N GLU A 37 -8.85 11.39 -6.34
CA GLU A 37 -9.36 11.34 -4.96
C GLU A 37 -10.27 10.12 -4.74
N HIS A 38 -11.11 9.76 -5.73
CA HIS A 38 -11.96 8.57 -5.67
C HIS A 38 -11.11 7.29 -5.67
N LEU A 39 -10.08 7.25 -6.53
CA LEU A 39 -9.17 6.11 -6.57
C LEU A 39 -8.42 5.97 -5.25
N LEU A 40 -7.88 7.06 -4.71
CA LEU A 40 -7.20 7.05 -3.42
C LEU A 40 -8.12 6.58 -2.30
N TYR A 41 -9.36 7.08 -2.26
CA TYR A 41 -10.36 6.65 -1.29
C TYR A 41 -10.59 5.14 -1.35
N ASN A 42 -10.79 4.58 -2.55
CA ASN A 42 -10.98 3.14 -2.73
C ASN A 42 -9.74 2.33 -2.27
N LEU A 43 -8.53 2.78 -2.62
CA LEU A 43 -7.29 2.12 -2.21
C LEU A 43 -7.09 2.11 -0.69
N LEU A 44 -7.54 3.16 0.00
CA LEU A 44 -7.42 3.27 1.46
C LEU A 44 -8.47 2.42 2.20
N HIS A 45 -9.65 2.21 1.62
CA HIS A 45 -10.76 1.50 2.25
C HIS A 45 -10.83 0.00 1.88
N GLN A 46 -9.84 -0.52 1.17
CA GLN A 46 -9.75 -1.97 0.93
C GLN A 46 -9.42 -2.72 2.21
N ASP A 47 -9.93 -3.96 2.31
CA ASP A 47 -9.53 -4.88 3.36
C ASP A 47 -8.01 -5.09 3.29
N ASP A 48 -7.32 -4.90 4.42
CA ASP A 48 -5.86 -5.02 4.50
C ASP A 48 -5.14 -4.12 3.48
N SER A 49 -5.49 -2.83 3.47
CA SER A 49 -4.97 -1.86 2.52
C SER A 49 -3.45 -1.68 2.65
N LEU A 50 -2.70 -2.03 1.58
CA LEU A 50 -1.26 -1.79 1.51
C LEU A 50 -0.94 -0.29 1.57
N ILE A 51 -1.74 0.54 0.90
CA ILE A 51 -1.52 2.00 0.89
C ILE A 51 -1.68 2.58 2.28
N LEU A 52 -2.69 2.13 3.04
CA LEU A 52 -2.88 2.60 4.42
C LEU A 52 -1.70 2.21 5.32
N LYS A 53 -1.17 0.99 5.17
CA LYS A 53 0.05 0.56 5.86
C LYS A 53 1.27 1.42 5.48
N MET A 54 1.38 1.81 4.20
CA MET A 54 2.46 2.72 3.77
C MET A 54 2.32 4.10 4.42
N ILE A 55 1.11 4.63 4.53
CA ILE A 55 0.82 5.90 5.22
C ILE A 55 1.26 5.82 6.69
N GLU A 56 0.93 4.73 7.40
CA GLU A 56 1.39 4.50 8.78
C GLU A 56 2.92 4.36 8.88
N LYS A 57 3.57 3.63 7.97
CA LYS A 57 5.03 3.48 7.90
C LYS A 57 5.75 4.82 7.63
N MET A 58 5.09 5.76 6.97
CA MET A 58 5.57 7.13 6.81
C MET A 58 5.29 8.03 8.04
N GLU A 59 4.87 7.45 9.17
CA GLU A 59 4.54 8.16 10.42
C GLU A 59 3.42 9.20 10.25
N ILE A 60 2.50 8.97 9.31
CA ILE A 60 1.32 9.80 9.09
C ILE A 60 0.15 9.20 9.86
N ASN A 61 -0.56 10.04 10.61
CA ASN A 61 -1.76 9.60 11.32
C ASN A 61 -2.85 9.18 10.30
N LYS A 62 -3.19 7.88 10.32
CA LYS A 62 -4.12 7.29 9.36
C LYS A 62 -5.52 7.89 9.41
N ASP A 63 -6.05 8.10 10.62
CA ASP A 63 -7.42 8.58 10.79
C ASP A 63 -7.55 10.03 10.31
N HIS A 64 -6.54 10.84 10.58
CA HIS A 64 -6.49 12.21 10.08
C HIS A 64 -6.36 12.24 8.54
N PHE A 65 -5.53 11.36 7.97
CA PHE A 65 -5.37 11.26 6.53
C PHE A 65 -6.64 10.78 5.83
N LEU A 66 -7.32 9.75 6.35
CA LEU A 66 -8.60 9.25 5.84
C LEU A 66 -9.66 10.36 5.83
N ASN A 67 -9.85 11.04 6.96
CA ASN A 67 -10.79 12.14 7.08
C ASN A 67 -10.48 13.28 6.09
N ARG A 68 -9.20 13.55 5.84
CA ARG A 68 -8.78 14.59 4.89
C ARG A 68 -9.08 14.22 3.44
N VAL A 69 -8.91 12.94 3.07
CA VAL A 69 -9.28 12.42 1.74
C VAL A 69 -10.81 12.49 1.55
N GLU A 70 -11.57 12.09 2.56
CA GLU A 70 -13.02 12.17 2.53
C GLU A 70 -13.52 13.61 2.41
N THR A 71 -12.91 14.54 3.14
CA THR A 71 -13.18 15.98 3.00
C THR A 71 -12.92 16.47 1.58
N ALA A 72 -11.79 16.05 0.97
CA ALA A 72 -11.46 16.42 -0.40
C ALA A 72 -12.50 15.93 -1.42
N LEU A 73 -13.10 14.74 -1.19
CA LEU A 73 -14.20 14.23 -2.01
C LEU A 73 -15.49 15.00 -1.80
N ASN A 74 -15.82 15.35 -0.56
CA ASN A 74 -17.01 16.10 -0.22
C ASN A 74 -16.99 17.55 -0.76
N ASP A 75 -15.79 18.14 -0.86
CA ASP A 75 -15.57 19.49 -1.40
C ASP A 75 -15.67 19.55 -2.94
N ARG A 76 -15.72 18.41 -3.62
CA ARG A 76 -15.91 18.36 -5.08
C ARG A 76 -17.34 18.78 -5.46
N VAL A 77 -17.45 19.26 -6.69
CA VAL A 77 -18.76 19.68 -7.26
C VAL A 77 -19.71 18.49 -7.28
N LYS A 78 -20.84 18.64 -6.61
CA LYS A 78 -21.92 17.65 -6.60
C LYS A 78 -22.90 17.95 -7.72
N VAL A 79 -23.19 16.95 -8.55
CA VAL A 79 -24.10 17.07 -9.69
C VAL A 79 -25.15 15.96 -9.60
N SER A 80 -26.41 16.35 -9.68
CA SER A 80 -27.53 15.41 -9.71
C SER A 80 -27.91 15.08 -11.15
N GLY A 81 -27.94 13.79 -11.52
CA GLY A 81 -28.59 13.32 -12.75
C GLY A 81 -27.71 13.19 -13.99
N GLY A 82 -26.37 13.16 -13.88
CA GLY A 82 -25.47 12.88 -15.00
C GLY A 82 -24.84 11.47 -14.92
N GLN A 83 -24.38 10.92 -16.04
CA GLN A 83 -23.51 9.73 -16.01
C GLN A 83 -22.11 10.12 -15.53
N PRO A 84 -21.49 9.35 -14.61
CA PRO A 84 -20.13 9.57 -14.21
C PRO A 84 -19.16 9.38 -15.40
N TYR A 85 -18.12 10.19 -15.44
CA TYR A 85 -17.05 10.07 -16.45
C TYR A 85 -15.67 10.18 -15.79
N ILE A 86 -14.68 9.52 -16.39
CA ILE A 86 -13.30 9.54 -15.88
C ILE A 86 -12.65 10.89 -16.22
N GLY A 87 -12.16 11.57 -15.20
CA GLY A 87 -11.46 12.83 -15.34
C GLY A 87 -10.05 12.67 -15.91
N GLN A 88 -9.45 13.78 -16.32
CA GLN A 88 -8.19 13.78 -17.05
C GLN A 88 -7.01 13.28 -16.20
N TYR A 89 -6.93 13.66 -14.95
CA TYR A 89 -5.83 13.27 -14.07
C TYR A 89 -5.89 11.80 -13.69
N LEU A 90 -7.09 11.27 -13.44
CA LEU A 90 -7.29 9.85 -13.19
C LEU A 90 -6.92 9.01 -14.42
N ASN A 91 -7.38 9.42 -15.61
CA ASN A 91 -7.04 8.71 -16.84
C ASN A 91 -5.52 8.65 -17.07
N LYS A 92 -4.80 9.76 -16.84
CA LYS A 92 -3.33 9.79 -16.90
C LYS A 92 -2.68 8.88 -15.86
N ALA A 93 -3.21 8.84 -14.63
CA ALA A 93 -2.70 7.97 -13.58
C ALA A 93 -2.84 6.49 -13.95
N LEU A 94 -4.00 6.08 -14.50
CA LEU A 94 -4.22 4.69 -14.93
C LEU A 94 -3.26 4.27 -16.04
N ILE A 95 -2.99 5.16 -17.03
CA ILE A 95 -2.02 4.90 -18.10
C ILE A 95 -0.60 4.82 -17.53
N ASN A 96 -0.21 5.77 -16.68
CA ASN A 96 1.14 5.82 -16.11
C ASN A 96 1.42 4.66 -15.14
N ALA A 97 0.40 4.05 -14.53
CA ALA A 97 0.58 2.91 -13.63
C ALA A 97 1.21 1.71 -14.34
N GLU A 98 0.92 1.50 -15.62
CA GLU A 98 1.60 0.47 -16.42
C GLU A 98 3.09 0.77 -16.61
N ASP A 99 3.45 2.05 -16.80
CA ASP A 99 4.84 2.46 -16.94
C ASP A 99 5.61 2.33 -15.61
N GLU A 100 4.95 2.60 -14.48
CA GLU A 100 5.51 2.37 -13.15
C GLU A 100 5.77 0.88 -12.90
N ALA A 101 4.83 -0.01 -13.24
CA ALA A 101 5.01 -1.45 -13.13
C ALA A 101 6.19 -1.95 -13.98
N LYS A 102 6.28 -1.50 -15.23
CA LYS A 102 7.41 -1.83 -16.11
C LYS A 102 8.75 -1.33 -15.56
N ALA A 103 8.78 -0.10 -15.02
CA ALA A 103 9.99 0.48 -14.43
C ALA A 103 10.48 -0.30 -13.20
N MET A 104 9.56 -0.91 -12.44
CA MET A 104 9.86 -1.76 -11.30
C MET A 104 10.12 -3.23 -11.68
N GLY A 105 9.97 -3.59 -12.96
CA GLY A 105 10.14 -4.95 -13.48
C GLY A 105 9.03 -5.90 -13.05
N ASP A 106 7.84 -5.38 -12.81
CA ASP A 106 6.66 -6.11 -12.39
C ASP A 106 5.79 -6.52 -13.60
N GLU A 107 5.14 -7.68 -13.51
CA GLU A 107 4.28 -8.21 -14.56
C GLU A 107 2.84 -7.68 -14.45
N TYR A 108 2.41 -7.35 -13.23
CA TYR A 108 1.07 -6.85 -12.93
C TYR A 108 1.11 -5.44 -12.35
N VAL A 109 0.07 -4.67 -12.64
CA VAL A 109 -0.16 -3.35 -12.05
C VAL A 109 -0.85 -3.54 -10.70
N SER A 110 -0.14 -3.31 -9.62
CA SER A 110 -0.63 -3.40 -8.26
C SER A 110 -1.02 -2.02 -7.69
N VAL A 111 -1.54 -2.00 -6.49
CA VAL A 111 -2.03 -0.77 -5.82
C VAL A 111 -0.93 0.27 -5.63
N GLU A 112 0.31 -0.16 -5.38
CA GLU A 112 1.47 0.74 -5.26
C GLU A 112 1.80 1.46 -6.57
N HIS A 113 1.63 0.80 -7.73
CA HIS A 113 1.85 1.43 -9.03
C HIS A 113 0.81 2.51 -9.32
N LEU A 114 -0.45 2.27 -8.95
CA LEU A 114 -1.52 3.27 -9.03
C LEU A 114 -1.19 4.49 -8.17
N PHE A 115 -0.72 4.26 -6.94
CA PHE A 115 -0.35 5.35 -6.03
C PHE A 115 0.88 6.14 -6.55
N LEU A 116 1.92 5.45 -7.04
CA LEU A 116 3.09 6.09 -7.65
C LEU A 116 2.73 6.92 -8.89
N ALA A 117 1.80 6.42 -9.72
CA ALA A 117 1.31 7.16 -10.88
C ALA A 117 0.55 8.44 -10.49
N MET A 118 -0.21 8.41 -9.39
CA MET A 118 -0.84 9.62 -8.83
C MET A 118 0.20 10.62 -8.30
N LEU A 119 1.26 10.14 -7.63
CA LEU A 119 2.37 11.00 -7.18
C LEU A 119 3.11 11.67 -8.34
N LYS A 120 3.23 11.00 -9.49
CA LYS A 120 3.90 11.52 -10.68
C LYS A 120 3.13 12.67 -11.34
N ASN A 121 1.82 12.56 -11.42
CA ASN A 121 0.93 13.54 -12.06
C ASN A 121 -0.30 13.80 -11.17
N PRO A 122 -0.12 14.46 -10.02
CA PRO A 122 -1.22 14.68 -9.09
C PRO A 122 -2.20 15.75 -9.63
N SER A 123 -3.49 15.58 -9.38
CA SER A 123 -4.49 16.64 -9.52
C SER A 123 -4.16 17.82 -8.58
N PRO A 124 -4.67 19.02 -8.81
CA PRO A 124 -4.42 20.16 -7.91
C PRO A 124 -4.78 19.88 -6.45
N SER A 125 -5.86 19.14 -6.20
CA SER A 125 -6.29 18.73 -4.87
C SER A 125 -5.32 17.70 -4.28
N MET A 126 -4.97 16.67 -5.06
CA MET A 126 -4.00 15.63 -4.64
C MET A 126 -2.61 16.21 -4.37
N LYS A 127 -2.18 17.19 -5.17
CA LYS A 127 -0.91 17.89 -4.95
C LYS A 127 -0.88 18.59 -3.59
N LYS A 128 -1.95 19.29 -3.22
CA LYS A 128 -2.07 19.92 -1.90
C LYS A 128 -2.05 18.88 -0.79
N LEU A 129 -2.80 17.79 -0.94
CA LEU A 129 -2.85 16.70 0.01
C LEU A 129 -1.46 16.08 0.24
N PHE A 130 -0.73 15.74 -0.83
CA PHE A 130 0.60 15.16 -0.73
C PHE A 130 1.61 16.13 -0.09
N GLN A 131 1.53 17.42 -0.39
CA GLN A 131 2.36 18.44 0.23
C GLN A 131 2.07 18.62 1.71
N GLU A 132 0.79 18.63 2.10
CA GLU A 132 0.34 18.76 3.49
C GLU A 132 0.93 17.67 4.40
N TYR A 133 1.02 16.43 3.89
CA TYR A 133 1.56 15.28 4.64
C TYR A 133 3.02 14.94 4.31
N GLY A 134 3.67 15.72 3.47
CA GLY A 134 5.05 15.47 3.04
C GLY A 134 5.22 14.12 2.34
N ILE A 135 4.20 13.69 1.58
CA ILE A 135 4.24 12.44 0.81
C ILE A 135 4.99 12.72 -0.49
N THR A 136 6.18 12.14 -0.62
CA THR A 136 6.99 12.19 -1.83
C THR A 136 7.19 10.79 -2.39
N ARG A 137 7.58 10.71 -3.66
CA ARG A 137 7.90 9.43 -4.31
C ARG A 137 8.99 8.67 -3.56
N GLU A 138 10.05 9.37 -3.16
CA GLU A 138 11.19 8.79 -2.46
C GLU A 138 10.78 8.21 -1.10
N ARG A 139 10.01 8.97 -0.35
CA ARG A 139 9.51 8.55 0.97
C ARG A 139 8.58 7.35 0.86
N PHE A 140 7.71 7.35 -0.16
CA PHE A 140 6.83 6.21 -0.42
C PHE A 140 7.62 4.96 -0.85
N LEU A 141 8.60 5.08 -1.75
CA LEU A 141 9.44 3.96 -2.18
C LEU A 141 10.28 3.40 -1.03
N GLN A 142 10.76 4.25 -0.13
CA GLN A 142 11.47 3.81 1.08
C GLN A 142 10.54 2.99 2.00
N ALA A 143 9.31 3.45 2.24
CA ALA A 143 8.33 2.70 3.00
C ALA A 143 7.97 1.37 2.30
N LEU A 144 7.77 1.39 0.97
CA LEU A 144 7.46 0.21 0.18
C LEU A 144 8.58 -0.83 0.25
N SER A 145 9.84 -0.42 0.20
CA SER A 145 10.98 -1.32 0.31
C SER A 145 11.04 -2.09 1.64
N THR A 146 10.51 -1.52 2.71
CA THR A 146 10.46 -2.19 4.02
C THR A 146 9.39 -3.28 4.09
N VAL A 147 8.31 -3.15 3.30
CA VAL A 147 7.20 -4.12 3.29
C VAL A 147 7.37 -5.15 2.18
N ARG A 148 7.71 -4.70 0.99
CA ARG A 148 7.84 -5.55 -0.19
C ARG A 148 9.23 -6.20 -0.29
N GLY A 149 10.28 -5.57 0.26
CA GLY A 149 11.67 -5.99 0.04
C GLY A 149 12.03 -5.97 -1.46
N ASN A 150 12.68 -7.04 -1.93
CA ASN A 150 13.05 -7.21 -3.35
C ASN A 150 12.05 -8.11 -4.13
N GLN A 151 10.85 -8.35 -3.61
CA GLN A 151 9.88 -9.18 -4.29
C GLN A 151 9.28 -8.44 -5.49
N ARG A 152 9.06 -9.18 -6.59
CA ARG A 152 8.40 -8.68 -7.80
C ARG A 152 6.94 -9.12 -7.82
N VAL A 153 6.09 -8.29 -8.40
CA VAL A 153 4.68 -8.61 -8.61
C VAL A 153 4.56 -9.50 -9.86
N THR A 154 4.61 -10.81 -9.64
CA THR A 154 4.51 -11.84 -10.68
C THR A 154 3.19 -12.60 -10.64
N THR A 155 2.32 -12.26 -9.69
CA THR A 155 1.00 -12.87 -9.50
C THR A 155 -0.08 -11.80 -9.43
N ASP A 156 -1.33 -12.18 -9.64
CA ASP A 156 -2.49 -11.30 -9.54
C ASP A 156 -2.93 -11.00 -8.09
N ASN A 157 -2.32 -11.66 -7.10
CA ASN A 157 -2.55 -11.42 -5.66
C ASN A 157 -1.23 -11.38 -4.88
N PRO A 158 -0.35 -10.39 -5.13
CA PRO A 158 0.95 -10.30 -4.47
C PRO A 158 0.85 -9.94 -2.99
N GLU A 159 -0.19 -9.19 -2.59
CA GLU A 159 -0.36 -8.72 -1.22
C GLU A 159 -0.59 -9.88 -0.24
N ALA A 160 -1.14 -11.01 -0.68
CA ALA A 160 -1.24 -12.21 0.13
C ALA A 160 0.14 -12.76 0.55
N THR A 161 1.19 -12.45 -0.22
CA THR A 161 2.57 -12.91 0.02
C THR A 161 3.36 -11.93 0.88
N TYR A 162 3.09 -10.61 0.76
CA TYR A 162 3.85 -9.57 1.47
C TYR A 162 3.72 -9.68 3.00
N ASP A 163 2.55 -10.05 3.49
CA ASP A 163 2.23 -10.08 4.92
C ASP A 163 2.28 -11.47 5.55
N THR A 164 2.73 -12.50 4.82
CA THR A 164 2.69 -13.88 5.31
C THR A 164 3.49 -14.04 6.62
N LEU A 165 4.66 -13.38 6.72
CA LEU A 165 5.46 -13.40 7.94
C LEU A 165 4.81 -12.61 9.09
N GLU A 166 4.18 -11.48 8.82
CA GLU A 166 3.49 -10.68 9.85
C GLU A 166 2.18 -11.35 10.31
N LYS A 167 1.47 -12.03 9.40
CA LYS A 167 0.22 -12.75 9.73
C LYS A 167 0.45 -14.03 10.53
N TYR A 168 1.52 -14.76 10.24
CA TYR A 168 1.78 -16.07 10.86
C TYR A 168 3.02 -16.08 11.75
N GLY A 169 3.88 -15.06 11.68
CA GLY A 169 5.04 -14.87 12.52
C GLY A 169 4.82 -13.79 13.59
N GLN A 170 5.62 -13.86 14.63
CA GLN A 170 5.68 -12.81 15.64
C GLN A 170 7.12 -12.32 15.71
N ASP A 171 7.35 -11.00 15.59
CA ASP A 171 8.67 -10.43 15.86
C ASP A 171 8.94 -10.48 17.37
N ILE A 172 9.69 -11.51 17.76
CA ILE A 172 10.06 -11.75 19.16
C ILE A 172 11.06 -10.68 19.64
N VAL A 173 11.86 -10.12 18.74
CA VAL A 173 12.83 -9.05 19.08
C VAL A 173 12.10 -7.78 19.43
N GLU A 174 11.07 -7.41 18.67
CA GLU A 174 10.23 -6.26 18.98
C GLU A 174 9.46 -6.45 20.29
N LYS A 175 8.90 -7.65 20.50
CA LYS A 175 8.25 -8.00 21.80
C LYS A 175 9.20 -7.88 22.97
N ALA A 176 10.45 -8.33 22.83
CA ALA A 176 11.47 -8.23 23.85
C ALA A 176 11.84 -6.76 24.13
N ARG A 177 12.01 -5.93 23.11
CA ARG A 177 12.28 -4.49 23.27
C ARG A 177 11.13 -3.76 23.96
N ASN A 178 9.90 -4.14 23.68
CA ASN A 178 8.69 -3.57 24.29
C ASN A 178 8.35 -4.18 25.64
N GLN A 179 9.24 -5.01 26.23
CA GLN A 179 9.06 -5.70 27.53
C GLN A 179 7.76 -6.50 27.63
N LYS A 180 7.26 -7.02 26.50
CA LYS A 180 6.03 -7.84 26.43
C LYS A 180 6.31 -9.35 26.47
N MET A 181 7.50 -9.74 26.92
CA MET A 181 7.91 -11.14 27.09
C MET A 181 8.08 -11.46 28.55
N ASP A 182 7.71 -12.69 28.93
CA ASP A 182 7.96 -13.17 30.28
C ASP A 182 9.46 -13.27 30.58
N PRO A 183 9.90 -12.91 31.80
CA PRO A 183 11.31 -13.00 32.16
C PRO A 183 11.76 -14.45 32.22
N VAL A 184 12.92 -14.73 31.60
CA VAL A 184 13.55 -16.04 31.65
C VAL A 184 14.38 -16.14 32.92
N ILE A 185 14.00 -17.05 33.83
CA ILE A 185 14.67 -17.24 35.11
C ILE A 185 15.33 -18.63 35.14
N GLY A 186 16.57 -18.72 35.60
CA GLY A 186 17.27 -19.97 35.86
C GLY A 186 17.79 -20.72 34.62
N ARG A 187 17.92 -20.04 33.46
CA ARG A 187 18.43 -20.60 32.20
C ARG A 187 19.74 -19.97 31.71
N ASP A 188 20.56 -19.47 32.62
CA ASP A 188 21.78 -18.71 32.28
C ASP A 188 22.78 -19.51 31.44
N THR A 189 22.90 -20.80 31.73
CA THR A 189 23.84 -21.69 31.02
C THR A 189 23.39 -21.91 29.58
N GLU A 190 22.11 -22.18 29.37
CA GLU A 190 21.51 -22.38 28.05
C GLU A 190 21.58 -21.10 27.23
N ILE A 191 21.27 -19.95 27.81
CA ILE A 191 21.36 -18.64 27.17
C ILE A 191 22.79 -18.38 26.70
N ARG A 192 23.82 -18.58 27.54
CA ARG A 192 25.22 -18.43 27.16
C ARG A 192 25.63 -19.37 26.03
N ASN A 193 25.14 -20.61 26.04
CA ASN A 193 25.40 -21.57 24.96
C ASN A 193 24.76 -21.14 23.64
N VAL A 194 23.50 -20.67 23.66
CA VAL A 194 22.81 -20.14 22.47
C VAL A 194 23.55 -18.94 21.90
N VAL A 195 23.92 -17.96 22.74
CA VAL A 195 24.69 -16.77 22.33
C VAL A 195 26.02 -17.19 21.68
N ARG A 196 26.74 -18.15 22.29
CA ARG A 196 28.01 -18.66 21.76
C ARG A 196 27.82 -19.36 20.40
N ILE A 197 26.72 -20.08 20.19
CA ILE A 197 26.42 -20.74 18.91
C ILE A 197 26.07 -19.70 17.84
N LEU A 198 25.20 -18.73 18.17
CA LEU A 198 24.80 -17.65 17.27
C LEU A 198 25.98 -16.77 16.83
N SER A 199 26.99 -16.61 17.69
CA SER A 199 28.20 -15.82 17.39
C SER A 199 29.20 -16.52 16.46
N ARG A 200 28.97 -17.78 16.05
CA ARG A 200 29.83 -18.51 15.12
C ARG A 200 29.65 -17.99 13.70
N LYS A 201 30.72 -17.96 12.92
CA LYS A 201 30.69 -17.61 11.49
C LYS A 201 29.90 -18.62 10.65
N THR A 202 29.90 -19.89 11.03
CA THR A 202 29.21 -21.00 10.35
C THR A 202 28.62 -21.96 11.40
N LYS A 203 27.57 -22.73 11.03
CA LYS A 203 26.86 -23.67 11.91
C LYS A 203 26.30 -22.95 13.16
N ASN A 204 25.66 -21.82 12.92
CA ASN A 204 25.15 -20.90 13.94
C ASN A 204 23.65 -21.06 14.24
N ASN A 205 23.06 -22.22 13.94
CA ASN A 205 21.65 -22.53 14.22
C ASN A 205 21.55 -23.36 15.52
N PRO A 206 21.23 -22.76 16.67
CA PRO A 206 20.96 -23.51 17.90
C PRO A 206 19.61 -24.21 17.81
N VAL A 207 19.54 -25.44 18.27
CA VAL A 207 18.31 -26.21 18.45
C VAL A 207 18.09 -26.39 19.94
N LEU A 208 16.91 -26.00 20.44
CA LEU A 208 16.47 -26.23 21.80
C LEU A 208 15.54 -27.46 21.82
N ILE A 209 15.87 -28.45 22.63
CA ILE A 209 15.11 -29.71 22.76
C ILE A 209 14.51 -29.74 24.17
#